data_995012030d1f4e24e5305f6846fe2070
#
_entry.id   995012030d1f4e24e5305f6846fe2070
#
_cell.length_a   1.000
_cell.length_b   1.000
_cell.length_c   1.000
_cell.angle_alpha   90.00
_cell.angle_beta   90.00
_cell.angle_gamma   90.00
#
_symmetry.space_group_name_H-M   'P 1'
#
loop_
_entity.id
_entity.type
_entity.pdbx_description
1 polymer ?
#
loop_
_entity_poly.entity_id
_entity_poly.type
_entity_poly.pdbx_seq_one_letter_code
_entity_poly.pdbx_strand_id
1 'polypeptide(L)'
;MYREVQKYLEGSPSDFVRQLLGKIEVDNLKNCIRLWYSSIIRHRPIRHRSGYLFKDEMLHQVDWTALINATAWDGVLSAVKQTPYWDLLKAFTVQNLEQDGLFTLECRLDRFWYDSVMQSTKALSKQDREVATSILLLEIDVRNLTILVRHGWYHHMEAEKLAVLLLPYGSVYASPDTQKYLAQSTEQRSPLPIINRYFPSLEQVQVEQTHLNVHPDEASVLENLKIEGFLAARRQSMYQKLLATDPFTIGLSLAYFFLCKEESTMIKAILNGKYYGYEEEYIRGVLG
;
A
#
# COMPACT_ATOMS: atom_id res chain seq x y z
N MET A 1 -19.20 8.41 5.35
CA MET A 1 -18.25 8.61 6.44
C MET A 1 -17.16 9.63 6.07
N TYR A 2 -16.27 9.41 5.08
CA TYR A 2 -15.27 10.41 4.67
C TYR A 2 -15.84 11.75 4.20
N ARG A 3 -16.99 11.75 3.50
CA ARG A 3 -17.71 12.96 3.12
C ARG A 3 -18.20 13.80 4.30
N GLU A 4 -18.45 13.16 5.43
CA GLU A 4 -18.84 13.88 6.65
C GLU A 4 -17.68 14.71 7.19
N VAL A 5 -16.45 14.15 7.21
CA VAL A 5 -15.25 14.87 7.65
C VAL A 5 -14.99 16.08 6.77
N GLN A 6 -15.12 15.93 5.44
CA GLN A 6 -14.90 17.03 4.49
C GLN A 6 -15.85 18.23 4.68
N LYS A 7 -17.08 18.00 5.16
CA LYS A 7 -18.06 19.07 5.40
C LYS A 7 -17.62 20.08 6.46
N TYR A 8 -16.72 19.67 7.35
CA TYR A 8 -16.22 20.47 8.47
C TYR A 8 -14.82 21.05 8.24
N LEU A 9 -14.23 20.80 7.07
CA LEU A 9 -12.91 21.29 6.71
C LEU A 9 -12.99 22.28 5.56
N GLU A 10 -12.28 23.41 5.70
CA GLU A 10 -12.19 24.45 4.68
C GLU A 10 -10.73 24.70 4.29
N GLY A 11 -10.50 25.27 3.08
CA GLY A 11 -9.18 25.65 2.61
C GLY A 11 -8.19 24.48 2.50
N SER A 12 -6.92 24.70 2.85
CA SER A 12 -5.85 23.72 2.67
C SER A 12 -6.03 22.41 3.43
N PRO A 13 -6.63 22.33 4.63
CA PRO A 13 -6.98 21.06 5.26
C PRO A 13 -7.98 20.23 4.45
N SER A 14 -9.00 20.88 3.86
CA SER A 14 -9.99 20.22 2.98
C SER A 14 -9.32 19.66 1.73
N ASP A 15 -8.46 20.45 1.07
CA ASP A 15 -7.72 20.02 -0.11
C ASP A 15 -6.77 18.86 0.20
N PHE A 16 -6.10 18.90 1.34
CA PHE A 16 -5.24 17.81 1.80
C PHE A 16 -6.03 16.50 2.03
N VAL A 17 -7.15 16.55 2.73
CA VAL A 17 -8.02 15.38 2.94
C VAL A 17 -8.57 14.86 1.62
N ARG A 18 -8.90 15.74 0.68
CA ARG A 18 -9.31 15.35 -0.66
C ARG A 18 -8.22 14.56 -1.39
N GLN A 19 -6.95 15.01 -1.32
CA GLN A 19 -5.82 14.26 -1.88
C GLN A 19 -5.62 12.91 -1.17
N LEU A 20 -5.81 12.87 0.14
CA LEU A 20 -5.76 11.62 0.90
C LEU A 20 -6.81 10.61 0.40
N LEU A 21 -8.05 11.07 0.17
CA LEU A 21 -9.14 10.27 -0.38
C LEU A 21 -8.91 9.82 -1.83
N GLY A 22 -8.02 10.47 -2.56
CA GLY A 22 -7.57 10.04 -3.88
C GLY A 22 -7.02 8.60 -3.92
N LYS A 23 -6.69 8.04 -2.74
CA LYS A 23 -6.36 6.60 -2.63
C LYS A 23 -7.48 5.68 -3.12
N ILE A 24 -8.73 6.07 -2.86
CA ILE A 24 -9.91 5.30 -3.29
C ILE A 24 -9.98 5.27 -4.82
N GLU A 25 -9.68 6.41 -5.47
CA GLU A 25 -9.64 6.49 -6.94
C GLU A 25 -8.52 5.63 -7.52
N VAL A 26 -7.32 5.69 -6.94
CA VAL A 26 -6.19 4.84 -7.32
C VAL A 26 -6.53 3.36 -7.15
N ASP A 27 -7.17 2.98 -6.05
CA ASP A 27 -7.57 1.59 -5.81
C ASP A 27 -8.66 1.13 -6.78
N ASN A 28 -9.61 1.99 -7.15
CA ASN A 28 -10.58 1.72 -8.20
C ASN A 28 -9.89 1.52 -9.56
N LEU A 29 -8.95 2.39 -9.91
CA LEU A 29 -8.19 2.28 -11.16
C LEU A 29 -7.41 0.96 -11.22
N LYS A 30 -6.73 0.60 -10.14
CA LYS A 30 -6.04 -0.71 -10.02
C LYS A 30 -7.02 -1.87 -10.19
N ASN A 31 -8.19 -1.81 -9.56
CA ASN A 31 -9.20 -2.85 -9.68
C ASN A 31 -9.71 -2.99 -11.12
N CYS A 32 -9.98 -1.89 -11.82
CA CYS A 32 -10.39 -1.94 -13.23
C CYS A 32 -9.30 -2.52 -14.12
N ILE A 33 -8.03 -2.13 -13.91
CA ILE A 33 -6.90 -2.65 -14.67
C ILE A 33 -6.71 -4.15 -14.40
N ARG A 34 -6.86 -4.60 -13.14
CA ARG A 34 -6.84 -6.04 -12.79
C ARG A 34 -7.96 -6.83 -13.49
N LEU A 35 -9.16 -6.26 -13.56
CA LEU A 35 -10.28 -6.85 -14.27
C LEU A 35 -10.00 -6.96 -15.77
N TRP A 36 -9.49 -5.87 -16.36
CA TRP A 36 -9.06 -5.88 -17.77
C TRP A 36 -8.00 -6.95 -18.00
N TYR A 37 -6.93 -6.97 -17.20
CA TYR A 37 -5.83 -7.93 -17.32
C TYR A 37 -6.30 -9.38 -17.18
N SER A 38 -7.14 -9.66 -16.19
CA SER A 38 -7.70 -11.00 -15.97
C SER A 38 -8.58 -11.45 -17.14
N SER A 39 -9.39 -10.54 -17.69
CA SER A 39 -10.31 -10.85 -18.78
C SER A 39 -9.61 -10.99 -20.13
N ILE A 40 -8.74 -10.02 -20.45
CA ILE A 40 -8.15 -9.90 -21.80
C ILE A 40 -6.84 -10.67 -21.90
N ILE A 41 -5.95 -10.53 -20.92
CA ILE A 41 -4.62 -11.16 -20.97
C ILE A 41 -4.67 -12.61 -20.45
N ARG A 42 -5.41 -12.85 -19.36
CA ARG A 42 -5.50 -14.18 -18.74
C ARG A 42 -6.70 -15.00 -19.20
N HIS A 43 -7.55 -14.45 -20.08
CA HIS A 43 -8.75 -15.09 -20.65
C HIS A 43 -9.69 -15.69 -19.58
N ARG A 44 -9.78 -15.04 -18.40
CA ARG A 44 -10.65 -15.46 -17.31
C ARG A 44 -12.01 -14.74 -17.40
N PRO A 45 -13.14 -15.46 -17.39
CA PRO A 45 -14.45 -14.83 -17.41
C PRO A 45 -14.69 -14.05 -16.12
N ILE A 46 -15.09 -12.79 -16.24
CA ILE A 46 -15.40 -11.93 -15.10
C ILE A 46 -16.89 -11.62 -15.10
N ARG A 47 -17.54 -11.95 -13.98
CA ARG A 47 -18.94 -11.60 -13.73
C ARG A 47 -18.99 -10.34 -12.85
N HIS A 48 -20.03 -9.50 -13.02
CA HIS A 48 -20.30 -8.33 -12.15
C HIS A 48 -19.17 -7.29 -12.05
N ARG A 49 -18.56 -6.91 -13.17
CA ARG A 49 -17.45 -5.95 -13.23
C ARG A 49 -17.69 -4.65 -12.45
N SER A 50 -18.91 -4.10 -12.50
CA SER A 50 -19.25 -2.84 -11.83
C SER A 50 -19.37 -2.93 -10.31
N GLY A 51 -19.48 -4.12 -9.74
CA GLY A 51 -19.56 -4.33 -8.29
C GLY A 51 -18.25 -4.07 -7.54
N TYR A 52 -17.14 -3.97 -8.28
CA TYR A 52 -15.81 -3.75 -7.69
C TYR A 52 -15.42 -2.27 -7.57
N LEU A 53 -16.30 -1.35 -7.95
CA LEU A 53 -16.04 0.08 -7.93
C LEU A 53 -16.75 0.78 -6.78
N PHE A 54 -16.01 1.63 -6.09
CA PHE A 54 -16.56 2.64 -5.22
C PHE A 54 -17.11 3.79 -6.07
N LYS A 55 -18.42 4.06 -6.00
CA LYS A 55 -19.12 4.96 -6.94
C LYS A 55 -19.24 6.41 -6.45
N ASP A 56 -18.63 6.74 -5.33
CA ASP A 56 -18.70 8.11 -4.79
C ASP A 56 -17.75 9.06 -5.54
N GLU A 57 -17.88 10.35 -5.20
CA GLU A 57 -17.11 11.42 -5.82
C GLU A 57 -15.60 11.15 -5.78
N MET A 58 -14.95 11.35 -6.94
CA MET A 58 -13.54 11.09 -7.17
C MET A 58 -12.81 12.40 -7.44
N LEU A 59 -11.47 12.35 -7.36
CA LEU A 59 -10.61 13.52 -7.60
C LEU A 59 -10.58 13.96 -9.07
N HIS A 60 -10.52 12.99 -9.98
CA HIS A 60 -10.31 13.21 -11.40
C HIS A 60 -11.47 12.64 -12.23
N GLN A 61 -11.67 13.21 -13.40
CA GLN A 61 -12.70 12.73 -14.33
C GLN A 61 -12.20 11.50 -15.11
N VAL A 62 -12.29 10.34 -14.47
CA VAL A 62 -12.04 9.04 -15.11
C VAL A 62 -13.34 8.53 -15.73
N ASP A 63 -13.30 8.11 -16.99
CA ASP A 63 -14.43 7.41 -17.59
C ASP A 63 -14.46 5.94 -17.10
N TRP A 64 -15.06 5.76 -15.93
CA TRP A 64 -15.17 4.42 -15.31
C TRP A 64 -15.94 3.44 -16.16
N THR A 65 -16.92 3.90 -16.93
CA THR A 65 -17.71 3.03 -17.80
C THR A 65 -16.88 2.52 -18.97
N ALA A 66 -16.16 3.41 -19.63
CA ALA A 66 -15.23 3.04 -20.70
C ALA A 66 -14.11 2.13 -20.17
N LEU A 67 -13.57 2.43 -19.00
CA LEU A 67 -12.48 1.66 -18.38
C LEU A 67 -12.89 0.22 -18.06
N ILE A 68 -14.06 0.01 -17.46
CA ILE A 68 -14.57 -1.33 -17.12
C ILE A 68 -14.83 -2.16 -18.39
N ASN A 69 -15.29 -1.52 -19.47
CA ASN A 69 -15.64 -2.19 -20.71
C ASN A 69 -14.49 -2.22 -21.73
N ALA A 70 -13.31 -1.73 -21.38
CA ALA A 70 -12.16 -1.73 -22.27
C ALA A 70 -11.80 -3.17 -22.70
N THR A 71 -11.65 -3.37 -24.02
CA THR A 71 -11.25 -4.64 -24.63
C THR A 71 -9.78 -4.61 -25.10
N ALA A 72 -9.17 -3.43 -25.12
CA ALA A 72 -7.77 -3.23 -25.50
C ALA A 72 -7.12 -2.21 -24.56
N TRP A 73 -5.77 -2.20 -24.51
CA TRP A 73 -5.02 -1.26 -23.67
C TRP A 73 -5.26 0.20 -24.06
N ASP A 74 -5.41 0.48 -25.33
CA ASP A 74 -5.73 1.83 -25.84
C ASP A 74 -7.09 2.34 -25.30
N GLY A 75 -8.05 1.43 -25.08
CA GLY A 75 -9.31 1.75 -24.42
C GLY A 75 -9.12 2.16 -22.97
N VAL A 76 -8.21 1.46 -22.24
CA VAL A 76 -7.81 1.83 -20.88
C VAL A 76 -7.16 3.22 -20.86
N LEU A 77 -6.21 3.47 -21.77
CA LEU A 77 -5.55 4.78 -21.90
C LEU A 77 -6.53 5.90 -22.24
N SER A 78 -7.46 5.64 -23.13
CA SER A 78 -8.47 6.63 -23.54
C SER A 78 -9.39 7.04 -22.37
N ALA A 79 -9.78 6.09 -21.52
CA ALA A 79 -10.63 6.32 -20.35
C ALA A 79 -9.99 7.24 -19.28
N VAL A 80 -8.66 7.34 -19.26
CA VAL A 80 -7.90 8.17 -18.31
C VAL A 80 -7.22 9.38 -18.97
N LYS A 81 -7.47 9.65 -20.24
CA LYS A 81 -6.72 10.62 -21.06
C LYS A 81 -6.67 12.03 -20.48
N GLN A 82 -7.73 12.45 -19.78
CA GLN A 82 -7.81 13.78 -19.17
C GLN A 82 -7.39 13.80 -17.69
N THR A 83 -6.66 12.79 -17.25
CA THR A 83 -6.24 12.66 -15.86
C THR A 83 -4.71 12.52 -15.80
N PRO A 84 -4.08 12.79 -14.63
CA PRO A 84 -2.64 12.55 -14.44
C PRO A 84 -2.23 11.09 -14.62
N TYR A 85 -3.17 10.16 -14.56
CA TYR A 85 -2.91 8.72 -14.73
C TYR A 85 -2.51 8.35 -16.15
N TRP A 86 -2.90 9.16 -17.15
CA TRP A 86 -2.53 8.89 -18.54
C TRP A 86 -1.01 8.86 -18.74
N ASP A 87 -0.27 9.82 -18.17
CA ASP A 87 1.18 9.88 -18.28
C ASP A 87 1.87 8.69 -17.63
N LEU A 88 1.29 8.16 -16.55
CA LEU A 88 1.79 6.96 -15.88
C LEU A 88 1.53 5.69 -16.70
N LEU A 89 0.30 5.55 -17.21
CA LEU A 89 -0.15 4.32 -17.86
C LEU A 89 0.38 4.19 -19.29
N LYS A 90 0.58 5.29 -20.01
CA LYS A 90 1.14 5.26 -21.39
C LYS A 90 2.56 4.68 -21.48
N ALA A 91 3.28 4.62 -20.35
CA ALA A 91 4.60 4.01 -20.27
C ALA A 91 4.58 2.47 -20.32
N PHE A 92 3.38 1.87 -20.22
CA PHE A 92 3.22 0.42 -20.28
C PHE A 92 2.63 -0.02 -21.61
N THR A 93 3.11 -1.16 -22.12
CA THR A 93 2.57 -1.84 -23.29
C THR A 93 1.93 -3.15 -22.88
N VAL A 94 1.06 -3.70 -23.71
CA VAL A 94 0.47 -5.03 -23.51
C VAL A 94 1.57 -6.07 -23.30
N GLN A 95 2.63 -6.03 -24.12
CA GLN A 95 3.76 -6.95 -24.03
C GLN A 95 4.47 -6.89 -22.67
N ASN A 96 4.71 -5.68 -22.13
CA ASN A 96 5.30 -5.55 -20.80
C ASN A 96 4.37 -6.13 -19.72
N LEU A 97 3.06 -5.89 -19.84
CA LEU A 97 2.08 -6.40 -18.87
C LEU A 97 1.92 -7.92 -18.94
N GLU A 98 2.05 -8.52 -20.11
CA GLU A 98 2.08 -9.98 -20.27
C GLU A 98 3.28 -10.64 -19.61
N GLN A 99 4.46 -10.04 -19.77
CA GLN A 99 5.74 -10.56 -19.26
C GLN A 99 5.91 -10.32 -17.76
N ASP A 100 5.71 -9.07 -17.30
CA ASP A 100 6.03 -8.64 -15.94
C ASP A 100 4.81 -8.59 -15.00
N GLY A 101 3.59 -8.76 -15.55
CA GLY A 101 2.35 -8.61 -14.80
C GLY A 101 2.03 -7.15 -14.44
N LEU A 102 1.10 -6.98 -13.50
CA LEU A 102 0.61 -5.64 -13.10
C LEU A 102 1.40 -4.99 -11.97
N PHE A 103 2.31 -5.72 -11.35
CA PHE A 103 2.92 -5.30 -10.09
C PHE A 103 3.63 -3.95 -10.16
N THR A 104 4.50 -3.76 -11.15
CA THR A 104 5.23 -2.49 -11.35
C THR A 104 4.28 -1.32 -11.63
N LEU A 105 3.23 -1.56 -12.42
CA LEU A 105 2.21 -0.56 -12.72
C LEU A 105 1.48 -0.14 -11.43
N GLU A 106 1.04 -1.10 -10.64
CA GLU A 106 0.34 -0.83 -9.37
C GLU A 106 1.22 -0.06 -8.37
N CYS A 107 2.50 -0.40 -8.29
CA CYS A 107 3.45 0.33 -7.45
C CYS A 107 3.65 1.78 -7.92
N ARG A 108 3.70 2.03 -9.24
CA ARG A 108 3.76 3.41 -9.77
C ARG A 108 2.51 4.22 -9.45
N LEU A 109 1.33 3.61 -9.52
CA LEU A 109 0.08 4.27 -9.11
C LEU A 109 0.06 4.58 -7.61
N ASP A 110 0.50 3.65 -6.76
CA ASP A 110 0.64 3.90 -5.33
C ASP A 110 1.64 5.01 -5.04
N ARG A 111 2.80 5.01 -5.70
CA ARG A 111 3.81 6.06 -5.58
C ARG A 111 3.25 7.42 -5.96
N PHE A 112 2.54 7.51 -7.07
CA PHE A 112 1.89 8.75 -7.51
C PHE A 112 0.97 9.31 -6.42
N TRP A 113 0.18 8.45 -5.78
CA TRP A 113 -0.68 8.90 -4.68
C TRP A 113 0.14 9.43 -3.49
N TYR A 114 1.19 8.72 -3.06
CA TYR A 114 2.07 9.21 -1.98
C TYR A 114 2.74 10.54 -2.35
N ASP A 115 3.24 10.67 -3.57
CA ASP A 115 3.84 11.91 -4.06
C ASP A 115 2.83 13.07 -4.01
N SER A 116 1.58 12.84 -4.44
CA SER A 116 0.51 13.84 -4.42
C SER A 116 0.13 14.26 -3.00
N VAL A 117 -0.01 13.30 -2.08
CA VAL A 117 -0.31 13.57 -0.67
C VAL A 117 0.84 14.31 0.00
N MET A 118 2.09 13.88 -0.20
CA MET A 118 3.27 14.57 0.34
C MET A 118 3.39 15.99 -0.19
N GLN A 119 3.09 16.23 -1.46
CA GLN A 119 3.08 17.57 -2.03
C GLN A 119 2.00 18.45 -1.41
N SER A 120 0.81 17.92 -1.16
CA SER A 120 -0.30 18.67 -0.57
C SER A 120 -0.04 19.11 0.87
N THR A 121 0.85 18.45 1.61
CA THR A 121 1.23 18.89 2.97
C THR A 121 1.85 20.30 2.98
N LYS A 122 2.48 20.71 1.88
CA LYS A 122 3.16 22.02 1.78
C LYS A 122 2.22 23.22 1.91
N ALA A 123 0.94 23.05 1.57
CA ALA A 123 -0.08 24.08 1.67
C ALA A 123 -0.68 24.19 3.08
N LEU A 124 -0.46 23.21 3.95
CA LEU A 124 -0.97 23.20 5.33
C LEU A 124 -0.29 24.25 6.21
N SER A 125 -0.93 24.61 7.33
CA SER A 125 -0.32 25.37 8.39
C SER A 125 0.99 24.72 8.86
N LYS A 126 1.86 25.46 9.53
CA LYS A 126 3.13 24.88 10.03
C LYS A 126 2.88 23.68 10.95
N GLN A 127 1.96 23.80 11.90
CA GLN A 127 1.63 22.75 12.86
C GLN A 127 1.04 21.52 12.15
N ASP A 128 0.04 21.70 11.31
CA ASP A 128 -0.59 20.60 10.56
C ASP A 128 0.40 19.92 9.62
N ARG A 129 1.29 20.70 8.99
CA ARG A 129 2.33 20.16 8.10
C ARG A 129 3.31 19.26 8.86
N GLU A 130 3.79 19.70 10.03
CA GLU A 130 4.69 18.91 10.86
C GLU A 130 4.05 17.60 11.28
N VAL A 131 2.79 17.64 11.75
CA VAL A 131 2.02 16.45 12.14
C VAL A 131 1.77 15.54 10.94
N ALA A 132 1.23 16.07 9.84
CA ALA A 132 0.92 15.28 8.65
C ALA A 132 2.16 14.64 8.06
N THR A 133 3.26 15.39 7.94
CA THR A 133 4.52 14.87 7.40
C THR A 133 5.09 13.76 8.27
N SER A 134 5.08 13.91 9.60
CA SER A 134 5.61 12.88 10.50
C SER A 134 4.84 11.56 10.39
N ILE A 135 3.50 11.64 10.30
CA ILE A 135 2.62 10.47 10.15
C ILE A 135 2.86 9.79 8.79
N LEU A 136 2.88 10.57 7.72
CA LEU A 136 3.10 10.06 6.36
C LEU A 136 4.47 9.40 6.21
N LEU A 137 5.52 10.01 6.76
CA LEU A 137 6.87 9.44 6.70
C LEU A 137 6.97 8.12 7.45
N LEU A 138 6.30 7.99 8.59
CA LEU A 138 6.28 6.73 9.33
C LEU A 138 5.47 5.65 8.59
N GLU A 139 4.32 6.01 7.99
CA GLU A 139 3.55 5.08 7.13
C GLU A 139 4.39 4.61 5.93
N ILE A 140 5.15 5.51 5.32
CA ILE A 140 6.06 5.20 4.22
C ILE A 140 7.21 4.30 4.69
N ASP A 141 7.79 4.57 5.85
CA ASP A 141 8.87 3.74 6.42
C ASP A 141 8.37 2.31 6.69
N VAL A 142 7.20 2.15 7.30
CA VAL A 142 6.59 0.82 7.49
C VAL A 142 6.34 0.13 6.16
N ARG A 143 5.83 0.86 5.16
CA ARG A 143 5.62 0.30 3.82
C ARG A 143 6.92 -0.13 3.15
N ASN A 144 7.96 0.69 3.22
CA ASN A 144 9.28 0.36 2.68
C ASN A 144 9.86 -0.87 3.37
N LEU A 145 9.74 -1.00 4.68
CA LEU A 145 10.13 -2.20 5.42
C LEU A 145 9.35 -3.43 4.94
N THR A 146 8.03 -3.32 4.79
CA THR A 146 7.20 -4.41 4.26
C THR A 146 7.64 -4.83 2.85
N ILE A 147 8.01 -3.87 1.98
CA ILE A 147 8.55 -4.17 0.64
C ILE A 147 9.89 -4.91 0.75
N LEU A 148 10.81 -4.46 1.60
CA LEU A 148 12.11 -5.11 1.79
C LEU A 148 11.96 -6.54 2.34
N VAL A 149 11.06 -6.76 3.29
CA VAL A 149 10.78 -8.08 3.86
C VAL A 149 10.10 -8.98 2.83
N ARG A 150 8.94 -8.57 2.31
CA ARG A 150 8.13 -9.43 1.44
C ARG A 150 8.78 -9.69 0.09
N HIS A 151 9.21 -8.64 -0.60
CA HIS A 151 9.72 -8.78 -1.96
C HIS A 151 11.23 -9.01 -2.00
N GLY A 152 11.99 -8.35 -1.15
CA GLY A 152 13.43 -8.47 -1.15
C GLY A 152 13.93 -9.73 -0.47
N TRP A 153 13.41 -10.07 0.70
CA TRP A 153 13.88 -11.20 1.49
C TRP A 153 13.09 -12.49 1.17
N TYR A 154 11.77 -12.44 1.27
CA TYR A 154 10.94 -13.64 1.07
C TYR A 154 10.85 -14.06 -0.41
N HIS A 155 10.60 -13.13 -1.35
CA HIS A 155 10.50 -13.42 -2.78
C HIS A 155 11.82 -13.29 -3.54
N HIS A 156 12.93 -13.04 -2.88
CA HIS A 156 14.27 -12.94 -3.48
C HIS A 156 14.33 -12.03 -4.73
N MET A 157 13.56 -10.93 -4.70
CA MET A 157 13.48 -10.01 -5.83
C MET A 157 14.84 -9.30 -6.07
N GLU A 158 15.23 -9.15 -7.34
CA GLU A 158 16.44 -8.44 -7.73
C GLU A 158 16.48 -6.99 -7.23
N ALA A 159 17.68 -6.49 -6.90
CA ALA A 159 17.89 -5.18 -6.29
C ALA A 159 17.31 -4.04 -7.11
N GLU A 160 17.49 -4.06 -8.43
CA GLU A 160 17.03 -3.04 -9.34
C GLU A 160 15.50 -2.95 -9.36
N LYS A 161 14.83 -4.09 -9.42
CA LYS A 161 13.36 -4.16 -9.32
C LYS A 161 12.87 -3.70 -7.96
N LEU A 162 13.54 -4.12 -6.89
CA LEU A 162 13.19 -3.76 -5.52
C LEU A 162 13.36 -2.25 -5.27
N ALA A 163 14.42 -1.63 -5.77
CA ALA A 163 14.67 -0.20 -5.64
C ALA A 163 13.56 0.66 -6.29
N VAL A 164 12.97 0.19 -7.40
CA VAL A 164 11.85 0.88 -8.06
C VAL A 164 10.58 0.87 -7.22
N LEU A 165 10.40 -0.14 -6.37
CA LEU A 165 9.22 -0.30 -5.52
C LEU A 165 9.24 0.58 -4.28
N LEU A 166 10.44 0.91 -3.78
CA LEU A 166 10.61 1.73 -2.59
C LEU A 166 10.12 3.15 -2.83
N LEU A 167 9.37 3.68 -1.86
CA LEU A 167 8.95 5.07 -1.85
C LEU A 167 10.15 5.95 -1.46
N PRO A 168 10.48 7.01 -2.23
CA PRO A 168 11.70 7.80 -2.03
C PRO A 168 11.58 8.81 -0.88
N TYR A 169 10.94 8.42 0.20
CA TYR A 169 10.70 9.21 1.38
C TYR A 169 11.01 8.39 2.62
N GLY A 170 11.14 9.08 3.75
CA GLY A 170 11.34 8.47 5.05
C GLY A 170 12.78 8.08 5.33
N SER A 171 12.98 7.63 6.54
CA SER A 171 14.28 7.30 7.07
C SER A 171 14.78 5.94 6.60
N VAL A 172 13.88 5.00 6.35
CA VAL A 172 14.21 3.66 5.82
C VAL A 172 14.81 3.78 4.42
N TYR A 173 14.19 4.57 3.52
CA TYR A 173 14.72 4.76 2.16
C TYR A 173 16.10 5.41 2.16
N ALA A 174 16.30 6.43 2.98
CA ALA A 174 17.56 7.18 3.07
C ALA A 174 18.66 6.45 3.88
N SER A 175 18.33 5.31 4.49
CA SER A 175 19.25 4.59 5.38
C SER A 175 20.43 3.96 4.63
N PRO A 176 21.67 4.12 5.13
CA PRO A 176 22.82 3.35 4.65
C PRO A 176 22.61 1.82 4.74
N ASP A 177 21.84 1.37 5.71
CA ASP A 177 21.55 -0.07 5.89
C ASP A 177 20.66 -0.59 4.76
N THR A 178 19.73 0.22 4.25
CA THR A 178 18.93 -0.11 3.06
C THR A 178 19.81 -0.19 1.81
N GLN A 179 20.78 0.70 1.64
CA GLN A 179 21.72 0.64 0.53
C GLN A 179 22.61 -0.61 0.61
N LYS A 180 23.09 -0.96 1.80
CA LYS A 180 23.84 -2.21 2.03
C LYS A 180 22.99 -3.43 1.71
N TYR A 181 21.74 -3.44 2.16
CA TYR A 181 20.78 -4.50 1.88
C TYR A 181 20.58 -4.71 0.37
N LEU A 182 20.38 -3.64 -0.38
CA LEU A 182 20.23 -3.70 -1.85
C LEU A 182 21.50 -4.16 -2.56
N ALA A 183 22.68 -3.87 -2.01
CA ALA A 183 23.96 -4.29 -2.59
C ALA A 183 24.30 -5.77 -2.33
N GLN A 184 23.63 -6.44 -1.40
CA GLN A 184 23.84 -7.86 -1.11
C GLN A 184 23.20 -8.75 -2.18
N SER A 185 23.75 -9.95 -2.38
CA SER A 185 23.10 -10.99 -3.18
C SER A 185 21.75 -11.39 -2.54
N THR A 186 20.82 -11.84 -3.35
CA THR A 186 19.45 -12.20 -2.90
C THR A 186 19.46 -13.19 -1.75
N GLU A 187 20.40 -14.16 -1.75
CA GLU A 187 20.54 -15.20 -0.73
C GLU A 187 21.10 -14.71 0.61
N GLN A 188 21.86 -13.59 0.59
CA GLN A 188 22.51 -13.04 1.78
C GLN A 188 21.74 -11.89 2.41
N ARG A 189 20.66 -11.44 1.78
CA ARG A 189 19.87 -10.32 2.29
C ARG A 189 19.14 -10.69 3.56
N SER A 190 19.30 -9.83 4.58
CA SER A 190 18.48 -9.86 5.78
C SER A 190 17.95 -8.47 6.09
N PRO A 191 16.63 -8.29 6.25
CA PRO A 191 16.05 -7.00 6.62
C PRO A 191 16.21 -6.68 8.11
N LEU A 192 16.64 -7.65 8.93
CA LEU A 192 16.71 -7.52 10.38
C LEU A 192 17.54 -6.33 10.88
N PRO A 193 18.73 -6.01 10.32
CA PRO A 193 19.48 -4.84 10.76
C PRO A 193 18.71 -3.51 10.57
N ILE A 194 17.91 -3.43 9.48
CA ILE A 194 17.08 -2.26 9.20
C ILE A 194 15.90 -2.24 10.18
N ILE A 195 15.21 -3.37 10.37
CA ILE A 195 14.05 -3.49 11.26
C ILE A 195 14.46 -3.15 12.70
N ASN A 196 15.53 -3.74 13.22
CA ASN A 196 15.99 -3.54 14.60
C ASN A 196 16.40 -2.08 14.87
N ARG A 197 16.92 -1.38 13.87
CA ARG A 197 17.23 0.05 14.00
C ARG A 197 16.00 0.93 14.22
N TYR A 198 14.91 0.63 13.53
CA TYR A 198 13.68 1.44 13.60
C TYR A 198 12.69 0.90 14.64
N PHE A 199 12.79 -0.38 14.97
CA PHE A 199 11.91 -1.07 15.91
C PHE A 199 12.72 -1.98 16.86
N PRO A 200 13.49 -1.40 17.80
CA PRO A 200 14.40 -2.18 18.68
C PRO A 200 13.70 -3.25 19.52
N SER A 201 12.40 -3.11 19.76
CA SER A 201 11.61 -4.10 20.51
C SER A 201 11.38 -5.43 19.78
N LEU A 202 11.75 -5.54 18.51
CA LEU A 202 11.68 -6.81 17.77
C LEU A 202 12.75 -7.83 18.18
N GLU A 203 13.85 -7.42 18.79
CA GLU A 203 14.84 -8.36 19.33
C GLU A 203 14.24 -9.32 20.36
N GLN A 204 13.17 -8.90 21.05
CA GLN A 204 12.46 -9.75 22.00
C GLN A 204 11.55 -10.81 21.32
N VAL A 205 11.18 -10.62 20.05
CA VAL A 205 10.33 -11.56 19.29
C VAL A 205 11.12 -12.70 18.67
N GLN A 206 12.44 -12.54 18.50
CA GLN A 206 13.32 -13.56 17.92
C GLN A 206 13.69 -14.71 18.84
N VAL A 207 13.41 -14.64 20.15
CA VAL A 207 13.97 -15.56 21.16
C VAL A 207 13.17 -16.85 21.31
N GLU A 208 11.97 -16.95 20.79
CA GLU A 208 11.24 -18.22 20.79
C GLU A 208 11.33 -18.96 19.45
N GLN A 209 12.54 -19.32 19.04
CA GLN A 209 12.74 -20.46 18.15
C GLN A 209 12.41 -21.73 18.95
N THR A 210 11.15 -21.91 19.27
CA THR A 210 10.66 -23.17 19.76
C THR A 210 10.74 -24.19 18.61
N HIS A 211 11.51 -25.22 18.83
CA HIS A 211 11.68 -26.54 18.23
C HIS A 211 10.41 -27.07 17.51
N LEU A 212 9.92 -26.39 16.50
CA LEU A 212 8.99 -26.97 15.54
C LEU A 212 9.83 -27.54 14.41
N ASN A 213 9.73 -28.85 14.19
CA ASN A 213 10.24 -29.54 12.99
C ASN A 213 9.41 -29.05 11.77
N VAL A 214 9.61 -27.80 11.38
CA VAL A 214 8.95 -27.17 10.26
C VAL A 214 9.93 -27.15 9.10
N HIS A 215 9.45 -27.44 7.90
CA HIS A 215 10.25 -27.34 6.68
C HIS A 215 10.88 -25.95 6.60
N PRO A 216 12.14 -25.77 6.10
CA PRO A 216 12.82 -24.46 6.02
C PRO A 216 11.97 -23.39 5.35
N ASP A 217 11.17 -23.74 4.33
CA ASP A 217 10.27 -22.85 3.63
C ASP A 217 9.10 -22.35 4.51
N GLU A 218 8.54 -23.20 5.36
CA GLU A 218 7.46 -22.84 6.28
C GLU A 218 7.96 -21.95 7.43
N ALA A 219 9.20 -22.17 7.91
CA ALA A 219 9.79 -21.33 8.93
C ALA A 219 9.99 -19.88 8.44
N SER A 220 10.44 -19.68 7.20
CA SER A 220 10.62 -18.37 6.59
C SER A 220 9.28 -17.64 6.37
N VAL A 221 8.22 -18.37 6.00
CA VAL A 221 6.86 -17.83 5.87
C VAL A 221 6.33 -17.33 7.21
N LEU A 222 6.48 -18.16 8.27
CA LEU A 222 6.03 -17.80 9.62
C LEU A 222 6.80 -16.60 10.18
N GLU A 223 8.10 -16.51 9.93
CA GLU A 223 8.91 -15.37 10.36
C GLU A 223 8.51 -14.08 9.63
N ASN A 224 8.27 -14.16 8.33
CA ASN A 224 7.76 -13.03 7.55
C ASN A 224 6.39 -12.55 8.06
N LEU A 225 5.45 -13.46 8.32
CA LEU A 225 4.12 -13.12 8.86
C LEU A 225 4.22 -12.47 10.24
N LYS A 226 5.13 -12.95 11.11
CA LYS A 226 5.37 -12.32 12.42
C LYS A 226 5.90 -10.89 12.30
N ILE A 227 6.85 -10.65 11.39
CA ILE A 227 7.38 -9.30 11.14
C ILE A 227 6.30 -8.39 10.59
N GLU A 228 5.52 -8.84 9.61
CA GLU A 228 4.43 -8.05 9.05
C GLU A 228 3.34 -7.74 10.09
N GLY A 229 2.96 -8.71 10.91
CA GLY A 229 2.02 -8.53 12.02
C GLY A 229 2.52 -7.50 13.03
N PHE A 230 3.81 -7.57 13.41
CA PHE A 230 4.42 -6.58 14.29
C PHE A 230 4.40 -5.16 13.71
N LEU A 231 4.75 -5.01 12.43
CA LEU A 231 4.73 -3.72 11.74
C LEU A 231 3.30 -3.14 11.68
N ALA A 232 2.30 -3.99 11.44
CA ALA A 232 0.89 -3.63 11.45
C ALA A 232 0.43 -3.18 12.84
N ALA A 233 0.75 -3.95 13.89
CA ALA A 233 0.40 -3.61 15.27
C ALA A 233 1.06 -2.29 15.72
N ARG A 234 2.32 -2.06 15.34
CA ARG A 234 3.03 -0.81 15.65
C ARG A 234 2.37 0.40 14.98
N ARG A 235 1.98 0.27 13.73
CA ARG A 235 1.27 1.27 12.96
C ARG A 235 -0.09 1.59 13.60
N GLN A 236 -0.87 0.58 13.94
CA GLN A 236 -2.16 0.73 14.61
C GLN A 236 -2.02 1.44 15.96
N SER A 237 -1.05 1.03 16.80
CA SER A 237 -0.75 1.70 18.08
C SER A 237 -0.43 3.19 17.91
N MET A 238 0.30 3.53 16.85
CA MET A 238 0.60 4.93 16.55
C MET A 238 -0.66 5.72 16.21
N TYR A 239 -1.53 5.18 15.34
CA TYR A 239 -2.77 5.87 14.97
C TYR A 239 -3.70 6.06 16.17
N GLN A 240 -3.81 5.05 17.04
CA GLN A 240 -4.58 5.15 18.28
C GLN A 240 -4.05 6.25 19.22
N LYS A 241 -2.73 6.37 19.34
CA LYS A 241 -2.10 7.45 20.13
C LYS A 241 -2.41 8.82 19.54
N LEU A 242 -2.36 8.96 18.19
CA LEU A 242 -2.68 10.22 17.51
C LEU A 242 -4.14 10.64 17.72
N LEU A 243 -5.08 9.69 17.75
CA LEU A 243 -6.48 9.97 18.06
C LEU A 243 -6.67 10.52 19.48
N ALA A 244 -5.77 10.19 20.41
CA ALA A 244 -5.84 10.60 21.81
C ALA A 244 -5.09 11.90 22.12
N THR A 245 -4.26 12.44 21.18
CA THR A 245 -3.34 13.54 21.53
C THR A 245 -3.90 14.91 21.24
N ASP A 246 -4.03 15.33 20.00
CA ASP A 246 -4.41 16.71 19.65
C ASP A 246 -5.58 16.71 18.65
N PRO A 247 -6.83 16.94 19.14
CA PRO A 247 -8.01 16.92 18.28
C PRO A 247 -8.11 18.11 17.32
N PHE A 248 -7.27 19.13 17.47
CA PHE A 248 -7.32 20.36 16.68
C PHE A 248 -6.33 20.39 15.50
N THR A 249 -5.70 19.25 15.18
CA THR A 249 -4.80 19.13 14.04
C THR A 249 -5.34 18.18 12.99
N ILE A 250 -4.77 18.28 11.77
CA ILE A 250 -5.06 17.35 10.67
C ILE A 250 -4.68 15.90 11.00
N GLY A 251 -3.90 15.69 12.06
CA GLY A 251 -3.49 14.37 12.56
C GLY A 251 -4.66 13.44 12.85
N LEU A 252 -5.76 13.99 13.40
CA LEU A 252 -6.98 13.23 13.66
C LEU A 252 -7.57 12.65 12.36
N SER A 253 -7.69 13.48 11.32
CA SER A 253 -8.22 13.05 10.03
C SER A 253 -7.33 12.00 9.36
N LEU A 254 -6.02 12.14 9.47
CA LEU A 254 -5.04 11.17 8.96
C LEU A 254 -5.11 9.83 9.71
N ALA A 255 -5.05 9.85 11.02
CA ALA A 255 -5.14 8.65 11.84
C ALA A 255 -6.43 7.88 11.55
N TYR A 256 -7.56 8.60 11.49
CA TYR A 256 -8.85 8.03 11.13
C TYR A 256 -8.86 7.41 9.74
N PHE A 257 -8.30 8.11 8.74
CA PHE A 257 -8.19 7.57 7.38
C PHE A 257 -7.41 6.25 7.33
N PHE A 258 -6.24 6.20 7.96
CA PHE A 258 -5.42 5.00 7.94
C PHE A 258 -6.03 3.84 8.72
N LEU A 259 -6.66 4.10 9.88
CA LEU A 259 -7.37 3.08 10.65
C LEU A 259 -8.54 2.47 9.85
N CYS A 260 -9.36 3.29 9.20
CA CYS A 260 -10.44 2.79 8.34
C CYS A 260 -9.91 1.99 7.15
N LYS A 261 -8.76 2.37 6.60
CA LYS A 261 -8.10 1.62 5.52
C LYS A 261 -7.61 0.26 6.01
N GLU A 262 -7.01 0.18 7.20
CA GLU A 262 -6.60 -1.08 7.81
C GLU A 262 -7.80 -1.98 8.10
N GLU A 263 -8.84 -1.46 8.74
CA GLU A 263 -10.08 -2.20 8.98
C GLU A 263 -10.67 -2.77 7.68
N SER A 264 -10.74 -1.95 6.63
CA SER A 264 -11.19 -2.41 5.30
C SER A 264 -10.33 -3.54 4.74
N THR A 265 -9.02 -3.47 4.96
CA THR A 265 -8.07 -4.52 4.51
C THR A 265 -8.27 -5.81 5.30
N MET A 266 -8.45 -5.72 6.61
CA MET A 266 -8.74 -6.86 7.49
C MET A 266 -10.07 -7.54 7.11
N ILE A 267 -11.13 -6.76 6.89
CA ILE A 267 -12.43 -7.28 6.45
C ILE A 267 -12.30 -8.03 5.11
N LYS A 268 -11.57 -7.46 4.14
CA LYS A 268 -11.31 -8.12 2.86
C LYS A 268 -10.52 -9.42 3.03
N ALA A 269 -9.52 -9.45 3.90
CA ALA A 269 -8.74 -10.64 4.18
C ALA A 269 -9.62 -11.75 4.79
N ILE A 270 -10.49 -11.42 5.76
CA ILE A 270 -11.45 -12.35 6.36
C ILE A 270 -12.41 -12.90 5.31
N LEU A 271 -13.01 -12.03 4.50
CA LEU A 271 -13.95 -12.44 3.45
C LEU A 271 -13.30 -13.36 2.43
N ASN A 272 -12.08 -13.04 2.00
CA ASN A 272 -11.31 -13.87 1.09
C ASN A 272 -10.96 -15.23 1.73
N GLY A 273 -10.49 -15.23 2.98
CA GLY A 273 -10.19 -16.45 3.71
C GLY A 273 -11.40 -17.38 3.78
N LYS A 274 -12.57 -16.84 4.14
CA LYS A 274 -13.82 -17.61 4.16
C LYS A 274 -14.26 -18.07 2.76
N TYR A 275 -14.10 -17.24 1.74
CA TYR A 275 -14.44 -17.60 0.37
C TYR A 275 -13.59 -18.76 -0.16
N TYR A 276 -12.31 -18.81 0.18
CA TYR A 276 -11.41 -19.90 -0.18
C TYR A 276 -11.43 -21.09 0.79
N GLY A 277 -12.27 -21.06 1.82
CA GLY A 277 -12.45 -22.16 2.77
C GLY A 277 -11.29 -22.34 3.75
N TYR A 278 -10.53 -21.30 4.03
CA TYR A 278 -9.47 -21.37 5.03
C TYR A 278 -10.07 -21.49 6.44
N GLU A 279 -9.40 -22.29 7.30
CA GLU A 279 -9.77 -22.46 8.69
C GLU A 279 -9.67 -21.14 9.48
N GLU A 280 -10.52 -20.98 10.48
CA GLU A 280 -10.60 -19.74 11.27
C GLU A 280 -9.28 -19.43 11.98
N GLU A 281 -8.58 -20.43 12.49
CA GLU A 281 -7.27 -20.27 13.13
C GLU A 281 -6.23 -19.72 12.16
N TYR A 282 -6.22 -20.20 10.91
CA TYR A 282 -5.33 -19.68 9.87
C TYR A 282 -5.63 -18.22 9.55
N ILE A 283 -6.92 -17.89 9.39
CA ILE A 283 -7.35 -16.50 9.12
C ILE A 283 -6.93 -15.57 10.28
N ARG A 284 -7.13 -16.00 11.54
CA ARG A 284 -6.70 -15.25 12.73
C ARG A 284 -5.19 -15.07 12.78
N GLY A 285 -4.41 -16.11 12.47
CA GLY A 285 -2.96 -16.03 12.43
C GLY A 285 -2.39 -15.06 11.39
N VAL A 286 -3.10 -14.90 10.27
CA VAL A 286 -2.70 -13.94 9.21
C VAL A 286 -3.06 -12.48 9.58
N LEU A 287 -4.05 -12.29 10.44
CA LEU A 287 -4.53 -10.94 10.81
C LEU A 287 -3.80 -10.36 12.05
N GLY A 288 -3.08 -11.17 12.80
CA GLY A 288 -2.33 -10.76 13.99
C GLY A 288 -3.12 -10.95 15.26
#